data_b29f8526b8c28ad5ebd1a2a8e83019d9
#
_entry.id   b29f8526b8c28ad5ebd1a2a8e83019d9
#
_cell.length_a   1.000
_cell.length_b   1.000
_cell.length_c   1.000
_cell.angle_alpha   90.00
_cell.angle_beta   90.00
_cell.angle_gamma   90.00
#
_symmetry.space_group_name_H-M   'P 1'
#
loop_
_entity.id
_entity.type
_entity.pdbx_description
1 polymer ?
#
loop_
_entity_poly.entity_id
_entity_poly.type
_entity_poly.pdbx_seq_one_letter_code
_entity_poly.pdbx_strand_id
1 'polypeptide(L)'
;MQLPTMEIYAPAHQTNQPGLPGTRNKPSRHRAAFFMGRNMSFALGIYSGISNSDYHADPALGSTSLKTLATRTPAHYQHDKTHPKFSDAFTLGTAAHSLILEGDLSNIVTVDADNWLTKAAKEAKAATLADGRQPLLKKEMAQILAMNDAVMAHPLARAAFTGHKAEQSVFWEEYGLALKCRPDAWKPGLLIDLKTTRSADPNEFGKTAHEFGYHQSAAHYIDGVKAATGEELPFHFVLVEKTEPYLVSVVELDIEAINIGRQLNDRAKRIYRECVESNTWPGYPNADLISLPMWAIYKAEELLGISDDIEVEF
;
A
#
# COMPACT_ATOMS: atom_id res chain seq x y z
N MET A 1 28.44 6.51 4.29
CA MET A 1 26.98 6.45 4.28
C MET A 1 26.50 7.85 3.85
N GLN A 2 26.15 8.00 2.57
CA GLN A 2 25.67 9.28 2.05
C GLN A 2 24.20 9.43 2.44
N LEU A 3 23.85 10.57 3.03
CA LEU A 3 22.45 10.91 3.33
C LEU A 3 21.71 11.17 2.02
N PRO A 4 20.41 10.77 1.91
CA PRO A 4 19.63 11.00 0.70
C PRO A 4 19.42 12.51 0.44
N THR A 5 19.41 12.88 -0.83
CA THR A 5 19.28 14.28 -1.27
C THR A 5 17.84 14.75 -1.09
N MET A 6 17.65 15.88 -0.41
CA MET A 6 16.35 16.50 -0.16
C MET A 6 16.08 17.57 -1.23
N GLU A 7 15.02 17.37 -2.05
CA GLU A 7 14.48 18.46 -2.88
C GLU A 7 13.38 19.17 -2.09
N ILE A 8 13.65 20.42 -1.67
CA ILE A 8 12.67 21.24 -0.94
C ILE A 8 11.92 22.09 -1.97
N TYR A 9 10.62 21.83 -2.13
CA TYR A 9 9.71 22.76 -2.79
C TYR A 9 9.24 23.79 -1.75
N ALA A 10 9.64 25.05 -1.91
CA ALA A 10 9.16 26.13 -1.08
C ALA A 10 7.74 26.55 -1.48
N PRO A 11 6.82 26.75 -0.52
CA PRO A 11 5.51 27.29 -0.82
C PRO A 11 5.60 28.79 -1.19
N ALA A 12 4.74 29.20 -2.13
CA ALA A 12 4.65 30.57 -2.65
C ALA A 12 4.35 31.61 -1.56
N HIS A 13 4.98 32.76 -1.70
CA HIS A 13 4.92 33.91 -0.80
C HIS A 13 3.50 34.38 -0.47
N GLN A 14 3.18 34.47 0.82
CA GLN A 14 2.11 35.34 1.32
C GLN A 14 2.66 36.71 1.64
N THR A 15 2.06 37.74 1.03
CA THR A 15 2.34 39.15 1.23
C THR A 15 1.82 39.62 2.59
N ASN A 16 2.68 40.26 3.37
CA ASN A 16 2.37 40.93 4.64
C ASN A 16 1.45 42.14 4.44
N GLN A 17 0.39 42.23 5.23
CA GLN A 17 -0.26 43.49 5.58
C GLN A 17 -0.12 43.77 7.09
N PRO A 18 0.07 45.04 7.51
CA PRO A 18 0.36 45.37 8.89
C PRO A 18 -0.89 45.47 9.79
N GLY A 19 -0.69 45.02 11.03
CA GLY A 19 -1.73 44.86 12.03
C GLY A 19 -2.14 46.11 12.79
N LEU A 20 -3.31 46.03 13.41
CA LEU A 20 -3.80 46.93 14.47
C LEU A 20 -3.59 46.28 15.86
N PRO A 21 -3.37 47.08 16.92
CA PRO A 21 -2.99 46.56 18.23
C PRO A 21 -4.18 46.28 19.16
N GLY A 22 -4.04 45.25 19.95
CA GLY A 22 -4.68 45.16 21.25
C GLY A 22 -5.82 44.18 21.42
N THR A 23 -5.51 43.03 22.00
CA THR A 23 -6.10 42.56 23.27
C THR A 23 -5.32 41.32 23.73
N ARG A 24 -4.77 41.39 24.96
CA ARG A 24 -4.13 40.24 25.61
C ARG A 24 -5.20 39.18 25.95
N ASN A 25 -5.34 38.17 25.13
CA ASN A 25 -6.03 36.95 25.53
C ASN A 25 -5.02 35.99 26.18
N LYS A 26 -5.26 35.63 27.43
CA LYS A 26 -4.53 34.55 28.12
C LYS A 26 -4.65 33.27 27.29
N PRO A 27 -3.56 32.51 27.09
CA PRO A 27 -3.65 31.26 26.39
C PRO A 27 -4.50 30.28 27.19
N SER A 28 -5.60 29.83 26.60
CA SER A 28 -6.42 28.76 27.16
C SER A 28 -5.57 27.50 27.29
N ARG A 29 -5.62 26.86 28.47
CA ARG A 29 -4.86 25.65 28.85
C ARG A 29 -5.20 24.39 28.04
N HIS A 30 -5.82 24.51 26.86
CA HIS A 30 -6.29 23.39 26.04
C HIS A 30 -5.52 23.19 24.73
N ARG A 31 -4.35 23.83 24.54
CA ARG A 31 -3.50 23.65 23.35
C ARG A 31 -2.17 22.93 23.60
N ALA A 32 -2.03 22.24 24.73
CA ALA A 32 -0.83 21.48 25.06
C ALA A 32 -1.12 19.96 24.99
N ALA A 33 -1.87 19.53 23.99
CA ALA A 33 -2.04 18.09 23.76
C ALA A 33 -2.00 17.83 22.26
N PHE A 34 -1.26 16.81 21.90
CA PHE A 34 -1.23 16.15 20.60
C PHE A 34 -0.18 16.60 19.58
N PHE A 35 1.09 16.53 19.98
CA PHE A 35 2.16 16.24 19.03
C PHE A 35 2.50 14.73 19.10
N MET A 36 1.67 13.88 18.52
CA MET A 36 1.93 12.43 18.42
C MET A 36 2.77 12.03 17.21
N GLY A 37 3.28 13.00 16.44
CA GLY A 37 4.11 12.76 15.28
C GLY A 37 5.62 12.82 15.49
N ARG A 38 6.13 12.90 16.74
CA ARG A 38 7.55 13.22 16.99
C ARG A 38 8.54 12.04 17.00
N ASN A 39 8.14 10.86 16.57
CA ASN A 39 9.10 9.76 16.41
C ASN A 39 9.34 9.36 14.95
N MET A 40 9.03 10.24 14.00
CA MET A 40 9.39 10.00 12.60
C MET A 40 10.91 10.04 12.45
N SER A 41 11.45 9.08 11.71
CA SER A 41 12.87 9.05 11.33
C SER A 41 13.18 10.09 10.24
N PHE A 42 12.15 10.49 9.47
CA PHE A 42 12.24 11.44 8.36
C PHE A 42 11.35 12.67 8.63
N ALA A 43 11.83 13.85 8.24
CA ALA A 43 11.01 15.06 8.25
C ALA A 43 9.90 14.99 7.18
N LEU A 44 8.91 15.90 7.24
CA LEU A 44 7.88 16.00 6.20
C LEU A 44 8.54 16.39 4.87
N GLY A 45 8.16 15.73 3.78
CA GLY A 45 8.74 16.00 2.46
C GLY A 45 8.78 14.77 1.54
N ILE A 46 9.49 14.93 0.43
CA ILE A 46 9.66 13.91 -0.60
C ILE A 46 11.12 13.47 -0.63
N TYR A 47 11.36 12.18 -0.66
CA TYR A 47 12.70 11.59 -0.59
C TYR A 47 12.89 10.53 -1.66
N SER A 48 14.08 10.54 -2.26
CA SER A 48 14.57 9.47 -3.14
C SER A 48 15.57 8.60 -2.39
N GLY A 49 15.61 7.31 -2.68
CA GLY A 49 16.65 6.40 -2.22
C GLY A 49 16.58 6.02 -0.73
N ILE A 50 15.44 6.22 -0.05
CA ILE A 50 15.24 5.60 1.28
C ILE A 50 15.16 4.09 1.10
N SER A 51 15.97 3.35 1.85
CA SER A 51 15.94 1.88 1.80
C SER A 51 14.55 1.35 2.19
N ASN A 52 14.20 0.17 1.68
CA ASN A 52 12.92 -0.46 2.00
C ASN A 52 12.81 -0.74 3.51
N SER A 53 13.91 -1.15 4.15
CA SER A 53 13.99 -1.35 5.59
C SER A 53 13.73 -0.07 6.38
N ASP A 54 14.38 1.05 6.01
CA ASP A 54 14.22 2.32 6.71
C ASP A 54 12.82 2.90 6.52
N TYR A 55 12.26 2.80 5.29
CA TYR A 55 10.89 3.21 5.03
C TYR A 55 9.89 2.44 5.89
N HIS A 56 10.02 1.12 5.99
CA HIS A 56 9.09 0.31 6.79
C HIS A 56 9.32 0.45 8.29
N ALA A 57 10.54 0.74 8.74
CA ALA A 57 10.85 0.98 10.15
C ALA A 57 10.30 2.33 10.66
N ASP A 58 10.07 3.31 9.79
CA ASP A 58 9.49 4.60 10.19
C ASP A 58 8.07 4.40 10.73
N PRO A 59 7.71 5.01 11.88
CA PRO A 59 6.42 4.81 12.55
C PRO A 59 5.22 5.52 11.89
N ALA A 60 5.43 6.36 10.88
CA ALA A 60 4.33 7.01 10.15
C ALA A 60 3.36 5.97 9.55
N LEU A 61 2.07 6.31 9.54
CA LEU A 61 1.03 5.42 9.04
C LEU A 61 1.08 5.34 7.51
N GLY A 62 1.31 4.15 6.99
CA GLY A 62 1.22 3.85 5.58
C GLY A 62 -0.11 3.19 5.20
N SER A 63 -0.32 2.99 3.91
CA SER A 63 -1.51 2.38 3.32
C SER A 63 -1.91 1.05 3.99
N THR A 64 -0.96 0.15 4.25
CA THR A 64 -1.23 -1.14 4.92
C THR A 64 -1.79 -0.97 6.33
N SER A 65 -1.24 -0.02 7.09
CA SER A 65 -1.74 0.32 8.43
C SER A 65 -3.18 0.82 8.40
N LEU A 66 -3.49 1.73 7.46
CA LEU A 66 -4.84 2.26 7.29
C LEU A 66 -5.82 1.18 6.84
N LYS A 67 -5.44 0.30 5.91
CA LYS A 67 -6.27 -0.85 5.51
C LYS A 67 -6.59 -1.76 6.69
N THR A 68 -5.60 -2.10 7.50
CA THR A 68 -5.83 -2.94 8.69
C THR A 68 -6.78 -2.28 9.67
N LEU A 69 -6.61 -0.99 9.96
CA LEU A 69 -7.48 -0.24 10.88
C LEU A 69 -8.90 -0.05 10.34
N ALA A 70 -9.06 0.07 9.02
CA ALA A 70 -10.37 0.23 8.39
C ALA A 70 -11.19 -1.07 8.34
N THR A 71 -10.53 -2.23 8.10
CA THR A 71 -11.18 -3.50 7.76
C THR A 71 -11.07 -4.58 8.84
N ARG A 72 -10.16 -4.38 9.81
CA ARG A 72 -9.94 -5.29 10.94
C ARG A 72 -10.10 -4.54 12.26
N THR A 73 -9.65 -5.11 13.37
CA THR A 73 -9.71 -4.46 14.68
C THR A 73 -8.42 -3.72 15.01
N PRO A 74 -8.46 -2.70 15.88
CA PRO A 74 -7.27 -2.05 16.41
C PRO A 74 -6.26 -3.01 17.04
N ALA A 75 -6.73 -4.06 17.71
CA ALA A 75 -5.85 -5.10 18.27
C ALA A 75 -5.02 -5.81 17.19
N HIS A 76 -5.57 -6.05 16.00
CA HIS A 76 -4.81 -6.61 14.88
C HIS A 76 -3.70 -5.66 14.41
N TYR A 77 -4.01 -4.36 14.28
CA TYR A 77 -3.00 -3.36 13.92
C TYR A 77 -1.87 -3.31 14.96
N GLN A 78 -2.19 -3.28 16.24
CA GLN A 78 -1.19 -3.24 17.32
C GLN A 78 -0.34 -4.50 17.34
N HIS A 79 -0.94 -5.66 17.11
CA HIS A 79 -0.23 -6.93 16.99
C HIS A 79 0.73 -6.91 15.80
N ASP A 80 0.23 -6.55 14.59
CA ASP A 80 1.03 -6.53 13.37
C ASP A 80 2.20 -5.52 13.46
N LYS A 81 2.01 -4.40 14.18
CA LYS A 81 3.05 -3.41 14.45
C LYS A 81 4.17 -3.96 15.36
N THR A 82 3.81 -4.74 16.37
CA THR A 82 4.77 -5.31 17.34
C THR A 82 5.37 -6.63 16.86
N HIS A 83 4.72 -7.29 15.89
CA HIS A 83 5.17 -8.53 15.27
C HIS A 83 5.21 -8.35 13.74
N PRO A 84 6.10 -7.49 13.25
CA PRO A 84 6.19 -7.25 11.80
C PRO A 84 6.53 -8.58 11.12
N LYS A 85 5.66 -9.00 10.19
CA LYS A 85 5.94 -10.14 9.34
C LYS A 85 6.94 -9.70 8.28
N PHE A 86 8.21 -9.71 8.62
CA PHE A 86 9.25 -9.64 7.60
C PHE A 86 9.17 -10.96 6.82
N SER A 87 8.60 -10.90 5.65
CA SER A 87 8.83 -11.97 4.69
C SER A 87 10.25 -11.78 4.18
N ASP A 88 11.20 -12.52 4.72
CA ASP A 88 12.54 -12.65 4.14
C ASP A 88 12.49 -13.33 2.76
N ALA A 89 11.30 -13.77 2.35
CA ALA A 89 11.08 -14.34 1.05
C ALA A 89 11.03 -13.21 0.01
N PHE A 90 12.16 -12.98 -0.63
CA PHE A 90 12.21 -12.28 -1.90
C PHE A 90 11.28 -13.02 -2.87
N THR A 91 10.18 -12.39 -3.22
CA THR A 91 9.17 -13.01 -4.07
C THR A 91 9.44 -12.70 -5.54
N LEU A 92 8.92 -13.54 -6.42
CA LEU A 92 8.91 -13.26 -7.86
C LEU A 92 8.38 -11.85 -8.17
N GLY A 93 7.36 -11.40 -7.41
CA GLY A 93 6.80 -10.05 -7.53
C GLY A 93 7.82 -8.98 -7.20
N THR A 94 8.57 -9.12 -6.10
CA THR A 94 9.61 -8.15 -5.71
C THR A 94 10.71 -8.05 -6.77
N ALA A 95 11.15 -9.18 -7.33
CA ALA A 95 12.14 -9.21 -8.40
C ALA A 95 11.63 -8.54 -9.68
N ALA A 96 10.37 -8.80 -10.06
CA ALA A 96 9.74 -8.14 -11.20
C ALA A 96 9.63 -6.61 -10.99
N HIS A 97 9.28 -6.15 -9.77
CA HIS A 97 9.28 -4.73 -9.42
C HIS A 97 10.66 -4.11 -9.60
N SER A 98 11.73 -4.69 -9.01
CA SER A 98 13.09 -4.15 -9.15
C SER A 98 13.53 -4.04 -10.60
N LEU A 99 13.23 -5.04 -11.43
CA LEU A 99 13.56 -4.99 -12.85
C LEU A 99 12.78 -3.94 -13.62
N ILE A 100 11.44 -3.92 -13.46
CA ILE A 100 10.57 -3.05 -14.26
C ILE A 100 10.69 -1.58 -13.85
N LEU A 101 10.82 -1.31 -12.54
CA LEU A 101 10.88 0.05 -12.00
C LEU A 101 12.27 0.65 -12.03
N GLU A 102 13.30 -0.14 -11.74
CA GLU A 102 14.65 0.36 -11.53
C GLU A 102 15.65 -0.17 -12.58
N GLY A 103 15.26 -1.19 -13.35
CA GLY A 103 16.19 -1.86 -14.28
C GLY A 103 17.30 -2.60 -13.57
N ASP A 104 17.15 -2.87 -12.26
CA ASP A 104 18.20 -3.39 -11.40
C ASP A 104 17.94 -4.85 -10.97
N LEU A 105 18.87 -5.72 -11.31
CA LEU A 105 18.95 -7.11 -10.86
C LEU A 105 20.24 -7.41 -10.09
N SER A 106 21.00 -6.39 -9.72
CA SER A 106 22.33 -6.55 -9.08
C SER A 106 22.29 -7.36 -7.78
N ASN A 107 21.16 -7.27 -7.06
CA ASN A 107 20.93 -8.03 -5.83
C ASN A 107 20.40 -9.45 -6.06
N ILE A 108 20.28 -9.90 -7.32
CA ILE A 108 19.72 -11.21 -7.66
C ILE A 108 20.81 -12.11 -8.20
N VAL A 109 20.82 -13.37 -7.74
CA VAL A 109 21.71 -14.43 -8.26
C VAL A 109 20.86 -15.54 -8.85
N THR A 110 21.02 -15.80 -10.12
CA THR A 110 20.38 -16.93 -10.79
C THR A 110 21.09 -18.23 -10.43
N VAL A 111 20.35 -19.17 -9.85
CA VAL A 111 20.83 -20.52 -9.54
C VAL A 111 20.38 -21.46 -10.66
N ASP A 112 21.33 -22.15 -11.29
CA ASP A 112 21.06 -23.11 -12.36
C ASP A 112 20.58 -24.45 -11.77
N ALA A 113 19.33 -24.45 -11.35
CA ALA A 113 18.63 -25.63 -10.82
C ALA A 113 17.13 -25.54 -11.16
N ASP A 114 16.49 -26.69 -11.32
CA ASP A 114 15.04 -26.75 -11.60
C ASP A 114 14.19 -26.50 -10.37
N ASN A 115 14.72 -26.81 -9.19
CA ASN A 115 14.05 -26.62 -7.91
C ASN A 115 15.06 -26.55 -6.74
N TRP A 116 14.57 -26.23 -5.54
CA TRP A 116 15.38 -26.11 -4.31
C TRP A 116 15.54 -27.44 -3.55
N LEU A 117 15.33 -28.62 -4.18
CA LEU A 117 15.35 -29.90 -3.47
C LEU A 117 16.73 -30.53 -3.43
N THR A 118 17.60 -30.31 -4.41
CA THR A 118 18.95 -30.86 -4.47
C THR A 118 19.87 -30.23 -3.43
N LYS A 119 20.89 -30.98 -2.97
CA LYS A 119 21.88 -30.49 -2.04
C LYS A 119 22.62 -29.26 -2.61
N ALA A 120 23.07 -29.35 -3.87
CA ALA A 120 23.76 -28.26 -4.55
C ALA A 120 22.91 -26.98 -4.64
N ALA A 121 21.60 -27.10 -4.97
CA ALA A 121 20.71 -25.93 -5.02
C ALA A 121 20.51 -25.29 -3.64
N LYS A 122 20.40 -26.12 -2.58
CA LYS A 122 20.28 -25.60 -1.20
C LYS A 122 21.56 -24.89 -0.74
N GLU A 123 22.73 -25.44 -1.07
CA GLU A 123 24.02 -24.83 -0.76
C GLU A 123 24.22 -23.51 -1.52
N ALA A 124 23.88 -23.46 -2.82
CA ALA A 124 23.92 -22.24 -3.62
C ALA A 124 22.97 -21.17 -3.07
N LYS A 125 21.74 -21.57 -2.66
CA LYS A 125 20.77 -20.69 -2.01
C LYS A 125 21.34 -20.10 -0.72
N ALA A 126 21.90 -20.95 0.15
CA ALA A 126 22.44 -20.52 1.43
C ALA A 126 23.66 -19.58 1.24
N ALA A 127 24.54 -19.86 0.31
CA ALA A 127 25.68 -19.02 -0.02
C ALA A 127 25.21 -17.64 -0.54
N THR A 128 24.24 -17.60 -1.44
CA THR A 128 23.69 -16.35 -1.97
C THR A 128 23.08 -15.48 -0.88
N LEU A 129 22.29 -16.10 0.02
CA LEU A 129 21.69 -15.39 1.16
C LEU A 129 22.75 -14.90 2.15
N ALA A 130 23.82 -15.65 2.38
CA ALA A 130 24.93 -15.24 3.23
C ALA A 130 25.68 -14.01 2.68
N ASP A 131 25.72 -13.86 1.34
CA ASP A 131 26.22 -12.66 0.66
C ASP A 131 25.25 -11.47 0.68
N GLY A 132 24.08 -11.61 1.33
CA GLY A 132 23.03 -10.58 1.36
C GLY A 132 22.26 -10.43 0.04
N ARG A 133 22.45 -11.33 -0.92
CA ARG A 133 21.77 -11.32 -2.23
C ARG A 133 20.59 -12.30 -2.27
N GLN A 134 19.74 -12.18 -3.29
CA GLN A 134 18.53 -12.96 -3.43
C GLN A 134 18.67 -14.06 -4.48
N PRO A 135 18.54 -15.35 -4.12
CA PRO A 135 18.63 -16.44 -5.08
C PRO A 135 17.31 -16.65 -5.82
N LEU A 136 17.35 -16.74 -7.12
CA LEU A 136 16.24 -17.17 -7.97
C LEU A 136 16.64 -18.38 -8.81
N LEU A 137 15.70 -19.28 -9.06
CA LEU A 137 15.87 -20.36 -10.01
C LEU A 137 15.92 -19.81 -11.44
N LYS A 138 16.61 -20.48 -12.33
CA LYS A 138 16.69 -20.10 -13.75
C LYS A 138 15.32 -19.88 -14.40
N LYS A 139 14.33 -20.73 -14.09
CA LYS A 139 12.96 -20.58 -14.59
C LYS A 139 12.26 -19.34 -14.03
N GLU A 140 12.51 -18.98 -12.77
CA GLU A 140 11.96 -17.79 -12.13
C GLU A 140 12.55 -16.52 -12.73
N MET A 141 13.88 -16.52 -13.03
CA MET A 141 14.52 -15.44 -13.74
C MET A 141 13.96 -15.27 -15.16
N ALA A 142 13.80 -16.36 -15.91
CA ALA A 142 13.21 -16.32 -17.25
C ALA A 142 11.79 -15.74 -17.22
N GLN A 143 10.99 -16.10 -16.21
CA GLN A 143 9.65 -15.59 -16.02
C GLN A 143 9.64 -14.06 -15.75
N ILE A 144 10.54 -13.55 -14.91
CA ILE A 144 10.65 -12.12 -14.62
C ILE A 144 11.06 -11.34 -15.87
N LEU A 145 12.00 -11.85 -16.64
CA LEU A 145 12.43 -11.23 -17.89
C LEU A 145 11.26 -11.19 -18.89
N ALA A 146 10.50 -12.28 -19.03
CA ALA A 146 9.33 -12.32 -19.91
C ALA A 146 8.22 -11.35 -19.47
N MET A 147 7.97 -11.21 -18.15
CA MET A 147 7.05 -10.20 -17.63
C MET A 147 7.52 -8.78 -17.93
N ASN A 148 8.80 -8.48 -17.75
CA ASN A 148 9.37 -7.19 -18.11
C ASN A 148 9.21 -6.90 -19.61
N ASP A 149 9.54 -7.88 -20.47
CA ASP A 149 9.40 -7.73 -21.92
C ASP A 149 7.95 -7.48 -22.32
N ALA A 150 6.99 -8.16 -21.69
CA ALA A 150 5.57 -7.93 -21.92
C ALA A 150 5.14 -6.51 -21.51
N VAL A 151 5.58 -6.02 -20.34
CA VAL A 151 5.31 -4.64 -19.90
C VAL A 151 5.92 -3.62 -20.86
N MET A 152 7.16 -3.83 -21.29
CA MET A 152 7.84 -2.92 -22.22
C MET A 152 7.33 -3.02 -23.67
N ALA A 153 6.71 -4.13 -24.04
CA ALA A 153 6.01 -4.25 -25.33
C ALA A 153 4.64 -3.53 -25.34
N HIS A 154 4.00 -3.40 -24.17
CA HIS A 154 2.68 -2.74 -24.06
C HIS A 154 2.84 -1.19 -24.13
N PRO A 155 2.24 -0.49 -25.11
CA PRO A 155 2.53 0.93 -25.34
C PRO A 155 2.27 1.83 -24.12
N LEU A 156 1.13 1.67 -23.44
CA LEU A 156 0.76 2.49 -22.29
C LEU A 156 1.63 2.17 -21.07
N ALA A 157 1.93 0.88 -20.80
CA ALA A 157 2.76 0.49 -19.69
C ALA A 157 4.21 0.97 -19.88
N ARG A 158 4.76 0.81 -21.09
CA ARG A 158 6.08 1.38 -21.44
C ARG A 158 6.10 2.90 -21.24
N ALA A 159 5.06 3.60 -21.69
CA ALA A 159 4.97 5.05 -21.51
C ALA A 159 4.90 5.42 -20.02
N ALA A 160 4.22 4.63 -19.19
CA ALA A 160 4.14 4.81 -17.74
C ALA A 160 5.54 4.72 -17.10
N PHE A 161 6.34 3.72 -17.46
CA PHE A 161 7.68 3.49 -16.90
C PHE A 161 8.83 4.16 -17.66
N THR A 162 8.55 5.03 -18.64
CA THR A 162 9.60 5.82 -19.29
C THR A 162 9.76 7.16 -18.59
N GLY A 163 10.96 7.44 -18.06
CA GLY A 163 11.29 8.72 -17.42
C GLY A 163 10.58 8.97 -16.08
N HIS A 164 10.13 7.93 -15.42
CA HIS A 164 9.58 8.01 -14.06
C HIS A 164 10.70 8.10 -13.00
N LYS A 165 10.33 8.54 -11.81
CA LYS A 165 11.11 8.39 -10.58
C LYS A 165 10.54 7.19 -9.82
N ALA A 166 11.35 6.16 -9.58
CA ALA A 166 10.93 4.98 -8.83
C ALA A 166 10.92 5.26 -7.33
N GLU A 167 10.01 4.60 -6.60
CA GLU A 167 10.04 4.45 -5.14
C GLU A 167 10.21 5.78 -4.36
N GLN A 168 9.59 6.87 -4.83
CA GLN A 168 9.64 8.15 -4.13
C GLN A 168 8.84 8.06 -2.84
N SER A 169 9.51 8.30 -1.70
CA SER A 169 8.89 8.25 -0.38
C SER A 169 8.36 9.63 -0.01
N VAL A 170 7.08 9.71 0.32
CA VAL A 170 6.40 10.94 0.72
C VAL A 170 6.00 10.83 2.18
N PHE A 171 6.34 11.85 2.98
CA PHE A 171 5.94 11.98 4.38
C PHE A 171 5.18 13.28 4.56
N TRP A 172 3.99 13.21 5.16
CA TRP A 172 3.17 14.39 5.43
C TRP A 172 2.46 14.26 6.77
N GLU A 173 1.84 15.34 7.20
CA GLU A 173 1.02 15.39 8.40
C GLU A 173 -0.43 15.73 8.03
N GLU A 174 -1.36 15.01 8.63
CA GLU A 174 -2.78 15.27 8.49
C GLU A 174 -3.48 15.06 9.84
N TYR A 175 -4.18 16.08 10.33
CA TYR A 175 -4.86 16.05 11.63
C TYR A 175 -3.98 15.63 12.81
N GLY A 176 -2.70 16.02 12.80
CA GLY A 176 -1.72 15.65 13.82
C GLY A 176 -1.18 14.23 13.72
N LEU A 177 -1.49 13.51 12.66
CA LEU A 177 -0.96 12.17 12.36
C LEU A 177 0.15 12.25 11.32
N ALA A 178 1.26 11.59 11.59
CA ALA A 178 2.32 11.36 10.62
C ALA A 178 1.90 10.25 9.66
N LEU A 179 1.95 10.54 8.37
CA LEU A 179 1.55 9.64 7.29
C LEU A 179 2.70 9.48 6.29
N LYS A 180 2.73 8.35 5.60
CA LYS A 180 3.71 8.08 4.55
C LYS A 180 3.11 7.28 3.41
N CYS A 181 3.59 7.55 2.19
CA CYS A 181 3.33 6.70 1.04
C CYS A 181 4.58 6.57 0.16
N ARG A 182 4.56 5.56 -0.72
CA ARG A 182 5.62 5.32 -1.69
C ARG A 182 4.99 4.73 -2.94
N PRO A 183 4.61 5.57 -3.93
CA PRO A 183 4.20 5.09 -5.24
C PRO A 183 5.37 4.33 -5.91
N ASP A 184 5.07 3.24 -6.60
CA ASP A 184 6.07 2.45 -7.33
C ASP A 184 6.77 3.32 -8.38
N ALA A 185 6.01 4.13 -9.11
CA ALA A 185 6.57 5.08 -10.07
C ALA A 185 5.80 6.40 -10.05
N TRP A 186 6.55 7.49 -10.18
CA TRP A 186 6.02 8.84 -10.24
C TRP A 186 6.65 9.60 -11.40
N LYS A 187 5.82 10.18 -12.25
CA LYS A 187 6.25 11.06 -13.33
C LYS A 187 5.39 12.32 -13.37
N PRO A 188 5.81 13.38 -14.07
CA PRO A 188 4.98 14.58 -14.22
C PRO A 188 3.56 14.24 -14.67
N GLY A 189 2.57 14.58 -13.84
CA GLY A 189 1.15 14.38 -14.14
C GLY A 189 0.61 12.97 -13.88
N LEU A 190 1.37 12.00 -13.31
CA LEU A 190 0.89 10.64 -13.14
C LEU A 190 1.59 9.87 -12.00
N LEU A 191 0.80 9.18 -11.18
CA LEU A 191 1.25 8.17 -10.25
C LEU A 191 0.95 6.77 -10.79
N ILE A 192 1.86 5.84 -10.59
CA ILE A 192 1.77 4.49 -11.13
C ILE A 192 2.10 3.47 -10.04
N ASP A 193 1.36 2.37 -10.05
CA ASP A 193 1.57 1.23 -9.17
C ASP A 193 1.56 -0.06 -10.02
N LEU A 194 2.62 -0.85 -9.91
CA LEU A 194 2.80 -2.09 -10.64
C LEU A 194 2.21 -3.26 -9.84
N LYS A 195 1.37 -4.05 -10.46
CA LYS A 195 0.80 -5.26 -9.84
C LYS A 195 1.11 -6.50 -10.66
N THR A 196 1.88 -7.41 -10.08
CA THR A 196 1.98 -8.77 -10.60
C THR A 196 0.76 -9.57 -10.13
N THR A 197 -0.05 -10.07 -11.07
CA THR A 197 -1.36 -10.63 -10.79
C THR A 197 -1.56 -12.02 -11.40
N ARG A 198 -2.66 -12.69 -11.08
CA ARG A 198 -3.11 -13.92 -11.75
C ARG A 198 -3.93 -13.61 -12.99
N SER A 199 -4.65 -12.50 -13.01
CA SER A 199 -5.42 -12.03 -14.17
C SER A 199 -5.20 -10.53 -14.31
N ALA A 200 -4.88 -10.09 -15.51
CA ALA A 200 -4.79 -8.69 -15.89
C ALA A 200 -6.08 -8.19 -16.59
N ASP A 201 -7.16 -8.98 -16.53
CA ASP A 201 -8.46 -8.60 -17.09
C ASP A 201 -9.02 -7.38 -16.35
N PRO A 202 -9.24 -6.24 -17.03
CA PRO A 202 -9.82 -5.04 -16.44
C PRO A 202 -11.20 -5.26 -15.83
N ASN A 203 -12.00 -6.22 -16.36
CA ASN A 203 -13.34 -6.51 -15.85
C ASN A 203 -13.31 -7.19 -14.47
N GLU A 204 -12.22 -7.89 -14.14
CA GLU A 204 -12.02 -8.52 -12.84
C GLU A 204 -11.32 -7.61 -11.83
N PHE A 205 -10.69 -6.54 -12.31
CA PHE A 205 -9.85 -5.71 -11.46
C PHE A 205 -10.62 -5.03 -10.33
N GLY A 206 -11.87 -4.60 -10.57
CA GLY A 206 -12.70 -3.98 -9.53
C GLY A 206 -12.87 -4.87 -8.29
N LYS A 207 -13.12 -6.19 -8.49
CA LYS A 207 -13.19 -7.17 -7.41
C LYS A 207 -11.84 -7.32 -6.70
N THR A 208 -10.76 -7.44 -7.47
CA THR A 208 -9.40 -7.54 -6.94
C THR A 208 -9.01 -6.28 -6.15
N ALA A 209 -9.35 -5.09 -6.65
CA ALA A 209 -9.10 -3.82 -6.00
C ALA A 209 -9.85 -3.70 -4.66
N HIS A 210 -11.08 -4.20 -4.58
CA HIS A 210 -11.84 -4.28 -3.33
C HIS A 210 -11.18 -5.27 -2.36
N GLU A 211 -10.90 -6.50 -2.78
CA GLU A 211 -10.35 -7.57 -1.95
C GLU A 211 -9.02 -7.18 -1.29
N PHE A 212 -8.11 -6.55 -2.06
CA PHE A 212 -6.78 -6.14 -1.58
C PHE A 212 -6.74 -4.69 -1.06
N GLY A 213 -7.84 -3.95 -1.13
CA GLY A 213 -7.93 -2.55 -0.70
C GLY A 213 -7.07 -1.62 -1.56
N TYR A 214 -6.97 -1.86 -2.89
CA TYR A 214 -6.18 -1.02 -3.79
C TYR A 214 -6.77 0.37 -3.95
N HIS A 215 -8.11 0.50 -3.89
CA HIS A 215 -8.80 1.78 -3.85
C HIS A 215 -8.39 2.64 -2.64
N GLN A 216 -8.18 2.03 -1.46
CA GLN A 216 -7.63 2.72 -0.30
C GLN A 216 -6.17 3.14 -0.50
N SER A 217 -5.36 2.26 -1.11
CA SER A 217 -3.95 2.58 -1.39
C SER A 217 -3.83 3.72 -2.39
N ALA A 218 -4.58 3.68 -3.50
CA ALA A 218 -4.58 4.72 -4.51
C ALA A 218 -5.00 6.07 -3.91
N ALA A 219 -6.12 6.11 -3.19
CA ALA A 219 -6.58 7.30 -2.50
C ALA A 219 -5.52 7.89 -1.56
N HIS A 220 -4.89 7.04 -0.74
CA HIS A 220 -3.84 7.45 0.19
C HIS A 220 -2.60 8.03 -0.52
N TYR A 221 -2.22 7.46 -1.65
CA TYR A 221 -1.06 7.92 -2.42
C TYR A 221 -1.36 9.25 -3.15
N ILE A 222 -2.54 9.37 -3.75
CA ILE A 222 -3.02 10.63 -4.36
C ILE A 222 -3.03 11.74 -3.31
N ASP A 223 -3.63 11.50 -2.14
CA ASP A 223 -3.76 12.49 -1.08
C ASP A 223 -2.40 12.86 -0.47
N GLY A 224 -1.49 11.89 -0.31
CA GLY A 224 -0.14 12.14 0.18
C GLY A 224 0.70 12.98 -0.78
N VAL A 225 0.66 12.68 -2.07
CA VAL A 225 1.33 13.48 -3.09
C VAL A 225 0.72 14.87 -3.17
N LYS A 226 -0.61 14.99 -3.14
CA LYS A 226 -1.30 16.28 -3.09
C LYS A 226 -0.90 17.11 -1.87
N ALA A 227 -0.78 16.49 -0.69
CA ALA A 227 -0.35 17.17 0.52
C ALA A 227 1.08 17.70 0.41
N ALA A 228 1.98 16.99 -0.27
CA ALA A 228 3.39 17.36 -0.42
C ALA A 228 3.64 18.34 -1.57
N THR A 229 2.83 18.34 -2.62
CA THR A 229 3.08 19.12 -3.86
C THR A 229 2.00 20.15 -4.17
N GLY A 230 0.80 20.01 -3.62
CA GLY A 230 -0.40 20.76 -4.00
C GLY A 230 -1.12 20.21 -5.23
N GLU A 231 -0.59 19.20 -5.91
CA GLU A 231 -1.14 18.65 -7.14
C GLU A 231 -1.89 17.33 -6.87
N GLU A 232 -3.13 17.23 -7.32
CA GLU A 232 -3.88 15.97 -7.36
C GLU A 232 -3.61 15.28 -8.69
N LEU A 233 -2.91 14.15 -8.63
CA LEU A 233 -2.48 13.42 -9.81
C LEU A 233 -3.36 12.20 -10.06
N PRO A 234 -3.66 11.83 -11.32
CA PRO A 234 -4.27 10.54 -11.67
C PRO A 234 -3.37 9.39 -11.20
N PHE A 235 -3.99 8.24 -10.94
CA PHE A 235 -3.33 7.06 -10.41
C PHE A 235 -3.64 5.84 -11.28
N HIS A 236 -2.64 5.31 -11.96
CA HIS A 236 -2.79 4.14 -12.81
C HIS A 236 -2.20 2.89 -12.15
N PHE A 237 -2.89 1.78 -12.30
CA PHE A 237 -2.35 0.46 -12.05
C PHE A 237 -1.87 -0.15 -13.36
N VAL A 238 -0.63 -0.63 -13.38
CA VAL A 238 -0.11 -1.47 -14.44
C VAL A 238 -0.16 -2.91 -13.94
N LEU A 239 -0.99 -3.71 -14.57
CA LEU A 239 -1.20 -5.12 -14.23
C LEU A 239 -0.37 -5.97 -15.18
N VAL A 240 0.38 -6.95 -14.68
CA VAL A 240 1.07 -7.95 -15.48
C VAL A 240 0.81 -9.34 -14.90
N GLU A 241 0.38 -10.27 -15.75
CA GLU A 241 0.17 -11.66 -15.35
C GLU A 241 1.48 -12.37 -15.05
N LYS A 242 1.46 -13.25 -14.03
CA LYS A 242 2.63 -14.07 -13.65
C LYS A 242 2.81 -15.32 -14.54
N THR A 243 1.85 -15.63 -15.39
CA THR A 243 1.85 -16.83 -16.24
C THR A 243 1.76 -16.44 -17.70
N GLU A 244 2.31 -17.27 -18.57
CA GLU A 244 2.18 -17.09 -20.00
C GLU A 244 0.70 -16.94 -20.43
N PRO A 245 0.40 -16.04 -21.36
CA PRO A 245 1.32 -15.25 -22.18
C PRO A 245 1.74 -13.89 -21.56
N TYR A 246 1.67 -13.70 -20.23
CA TYR A 246 2.06 -12.50 -19.49
C TYR A 246 1.28 -11.25 -19.94
N LEU A 247 -0.03 -11.37 -20.03
CA LEU A 247 -0.89 -10.28 -20.47
C LEU A 247 -0.72 -9.05 -19.57
N VAL A 248 -0.79 -7.87 -20.20
CA VAL A 248 -0.63 -6.60 -19.53
C VAL A 248 -1.85 -5.73 -19.76
N SER A 249 -2.33 -5.06 -18.73
CA SER A 249 -3.30 -3.98 -18.85
C SER A 249 -2.91 -2.78 -18.00
N VAL A 250 -3.40 -1.61 -18.38
CA VAL A 250 -3.27 -0.37 -17.63
C VAL A 250 -4.67 0.10 -17.31
N VAL A 251 -4.96 0.25 -16.01
CA VAL A 251 -6.31 0.56 -15.52
C VAL A 251 -6.26 1.70 -14.51
N GLU A 252 -7.36 2.44 -14.42
CA GLU A 252 -7.60 3.48 -13.43
C GLU A 252 -8.90 3.14 -12.69
N LEU A 253 -8.94 3.42 -11.39
CA LEU A 253 -10.19 3.33 -10.61
C LEU A 253 -10.99 4.62 -10.77
N ASP A 254 -12.31 4.49 -10.86
CA ASP A 254 -13.20 5.63 -10.98
C ASP A 254 -13.19 6.49 -9.70
N ILE A 255 -13.78 7.68 -9.82
CA ILE A 255 -13.82 8.65 -8.72
C ILE A 255 -14.61 8.14 -7.52
N GLU A 256 -15.60 7.27 -7.73
CA GLU A 256 -16.39 6.68 -6.65
C GLU A 256 -15.54 5.71 -5.84
N ALA A 257 -14.79 4.82 -6.49
CA ALA A 257 -13.85 3.91 -5.82
C ALA A 257 -12.78 4.66 -5.02
N ILE A 258 -12.20 5.73 -5.59
CA ILE A 258 -11.23 6.58 -4.89
C ILE A 258 -11.87 7.27 -3.67
N ASN A 259 -13.09 7.80 -3.80
CA ASN A 259 -13.79 8.44 -2.68
C ASN A 259 -14.16 7.45 -1.57
N ILE A 260 -14.55 6.23 -1.90
CA ILE A 260 -14.74 5.16 -0.92
C ILE A 260 -13.41 4.87 -0.20
N GLY A 261 -12.31 4.79 -0.94
CA GLY A 261 -10.96 4.62 -0.40
C GLY A 261 -10.59 5.73 0.59
N ARG A 262 -10.86 7.01 0.27
CA ARG A 262 -10.66 8.16 1.16
C ARG A 262 -11.46 8.03 2.45
N GLN A 263 -12.75 7.73 2.36
CA GLN A 263 -13.63 7.58 3.53
C GLN A 263 -13.16 6.45 4.46
N LEU A 264 -12.70 5.33 3.90
CA LEU A 264 -12.12 4.24 4.68
C LEU A 264 -10.80 4.64 5.35
N ASN A 265 -9.95 5.39 4.66
CA ASN A 265 -8.73 5.95 5.23
C ASN A 265 -9.03 6.95 6.35
N ASP A 266 -10.03 7.81 6.20
CA ASP A 266 -10.46 8.76 7.24
C ASP A 266 -11.03 8.04 8.47
N ARG A 267 -11.80 6.98 8.26
CA ARG A 267 -12.23 6.10 9.34
C ARG A 267 -11.03 5.50 10.08
N ALA A 268 -10.06 4.97 9.36
CA ALA A 268 -8.85 4.39 9.94
C ALA A 268 -8.05 5.40 10.78
N LYS A 269 -7.88 6.62 10.26
CA LYS A 269 -7.20 7.73 10.97
C LYS A 269 -7.93 8.11 12.28
N ARG A 270 -9.28 8.15 12.27
CA ARG A 270 -10.07 8.40 13.49
C ARG A 270 -9.89 7.30 14.52
N ILE A 271 -10.05 6.03 14.11
CA ILE A 271 -9.84 4.86 14.99
C ILE A 271 -8.44 4.90 15.60
N TYR A 272 -7.42 5.17 14.80
CA TYR A 272 -6.05 5.25 15.29
C TYR A 272 -5.89 6.33 16.38
N ARG A 273 -6.42 7.55 16.17
CA ARG A 273 -6.37 8.62 17.17
C ARG A 273 -7.05 8.20 18.46
N GLU A 274 -8.28 7.69 18.39
CA GLU A 274 -9.03 7.22 19.57
C GLU A 274 -8.26 6.17 20.35
N CYS A 275 -7.62 5.22 19.66
CA CYS A 275 -6.81 4.18 20.30
C CYS A 275 -5.56 4.75 20.97
N VAL A 276 -4.91 5.72 20.35
CA VAL A 276 -3.73 6.36 20.92
C VAL A 276 -4.11 7.25 22.10
N GLU A 277 -5.19 8.04 22.00
CA GLU A 277 -5.69 8.90 23.07
C GLU A 277 -6.11 8.13 24.31
N SER A 278 -6.81 7.02 24.10
CA SER A 278 -7.28 6.15 25.19
C SER A 278 -6.24 5.14 25.64
N ASN A 279 -5.13 4.98 24.91
CA ASN A 279 -4.17 3.89 25.07
C ASN A 279 -4.84 2.50 25.08
N THR A 280 -5.93 2.35 24.32
CA THR A 280 -6.72 1.13 24.25
C THR A 280 -6.85 0.65 22.81
N TRP A 281 -6.53 -0.60 22.55
CA TRP A 281 -6.54 -1.22 21.23
C TRP A 281 -7.54 -2.39 21.21
N PRO A 282 -8.85 -2.12 21.08
CA PRO A 282 -9.88 -3.15 21.23
C PRO A 282 -9.86 -4.18 20.10
N GLY A 283 -10.23 -5.41 20.47
CA GLY A 283 -10.53 -6.51 19.55
C GLY A 283 -11.98 -6.46 19.07
N TYR A 284 -12.53 -7.65 18.79
CA TYR A 284 -13.96 -7.77 18.48
C TYR A 284 -14.81 -7.47 19.73
N PRO A 285 -15.95 -6.81 19.55
CA PRO A 285 -16.91 -6.67 20.65
C PRO A 285 -17.46 -8.04 21.03
N ASN A 286 -17.82 -8.20 22.31
CA ASN A 286 -18.60 -9.36 22.71
C ASN A 286 -19.98 -9.32 22.05
N ALA A 287 -20.46 -10.47 21.64
CA ALA A 287 -21.82 -10.64 21.13
C ALA A 287 -22.53 -11.66 22.02
N ASP A 288 -23.71 -11.29 22.52
CA ASP A 288 -24.49 -12.16 23.40
C ASP A 288 -25.25 -13.23 22.61
N LEU A 289 -25.62 -12.92 21.38
CA LEU A 289 -26.37 -13.79 20.50
C LEU A 289 -25.87 -13.68 19.05
N ILE A 290 -25.67 -14.83 18.41
CA ILE A 290 -25.24 -14.91 17.00
C ILE A 290 -26.24 -15.74 16.23
N SER A 291 -26.86 -15.14 15.21
CA SER A 291 -27.74 -15.85 14.28
C SER A 291 -26.96 -16.45 13.11
N LEU A 292 -27.46 -17.57 12.59
CA LEU A 292 -26.96 -18.09 11.32
C LEU A 292 -27.28 -17.12 10.17
N PRO A 293 -26.41 -17.01 9.16
CA PRO A 293 -26.75 -16.23 7.97
C PRO A 293 -27.92 -16.88 7.21
N MET A 294 -28.76 -16.05 6.58
CA MET A 294 -30.01 -16.47 5.92
C MET A 294 -29.81 -17.64 4.95
N TRP A 295 -28.74 -17.63 4.16
CA TRP A 295 -28.44 -18.75 3.25
C TRP A 295 -28.24 -20.09 3.95
N ALA A 296 -27.71 -20.07 5.19
CA ALA A 296 -27.50 -21.29 5.98
C ALA A 296 -28.85 -21.78 6.60
N ILE A 297 -29.74 -20.84 6.94
CA ILE A 297 -31.09 -21.13 7.40
C ILE A 297 -31.86 -21.80 6.26
N TYR A 298 -31.95 -21.19 5.09
CA TYR A 298 -32.64 -21.78 3.91
C TYR A 298 -32.10 -23.16 3.54
N LYS A 299 -30.79 -23.33 3.56
CA LYS A 299 -30.20 -24.63 3.31
C LYS A 299 -30.58 -25.67 4.35
N ALA A 300 -30.68 -25.28 5.61
CA ALA A 300 -31.13 -26.17 6.68
C ALA A 300 -32.62 -26.52 6.54
N GLU A 301 -33.48 -25.54 6.21
CA GLU A 301 -34.91 -25.72 5.95
C GLU A 301 -35.14 -26.71 4.79
N GLU A 302 -34.41 -26.54 3.68
CA GLU A 302 -34.43 -27.49 2.55
C GLU A 302 -34.07 -28.92 2.98
N LEU A 303 -33.00 -29.08 3.77
CA LEU A 303 -32.55 -30.39 4.25
C LEU A 303 -33.53 -31.01 5.26
N LEU A 304 -34.23 -30.20 6.02
CA LEU A 304 -35.24 -30.64 7.01
C LEU A 304 -36.61 -30.84 6.39
N GLY A 305 -36.80 -30.55 5.10
CA GLY A 305 -38.11 -30.62 4.42
C GLY A 305 -39.09 -29.58 4.96
N ILE A 306 -38.65 -28.50 5.54
CA ILE A 306 -39.47 -27.36 5.97
C ILE A 306 -39.59 -26.47 4.73
N SER A 307 -40.59 -26.72 3.88
CA SER A 307 -40.99 -25.77 2.84
C SER A 307 -41.96 -24.77 3.48
N ASP A 308 -41.66 -23.48 3.29
CA ASP A 308 -42.66 -22.43 3.56
C ASP A 308 -43.82 -22.57 2.55
N ASP A 309 -44.75 -23.47 2.82
CA ASP A 309 -46.07 -23.41 2.24
C ASP A 309 -46.82 -22.21 2.89
N ILE A 310 -46.37 -20.99 2.62
CA ILE A 310 -47.18 -19.80 2.82
C ILE A 310 -48.09 -19.71 1.60
N GLU A 311 -49.24 -20.40 1.67
CA GLU A 311 -50.38 -20.06 0.83
C GLU A 311 -50.75 -18.60 1.14
N VAL A 312 -50.35 -17.67 0.27
CA VAL A 312 -50.88 -16.32 0.25
C VAL A 312 -52.24 -16.42 -0.41
N GLU A 313 -53.31 -16.63 0.40
CA GLU A 313 -54.67 -16.35 -0.05
C GLU A 313 -54.78 -14.86 -0.36
N PHE A 314 -55.09 -14.55 -1.62
CA PHE A 314 -55.44 -13.21 -2.11
C PHE A 314 -56.94 -12.96 -1.96
#